data_99b99a7b5525b2381d2ea32e109a0b65
#
_entry.id   99b99a7b5525b2381d2ea32e109a0b65
#
_cell.length_a   1.000
_cell.length_b   1.000
_cell.length_c   1.000
_cell.angle_alpha   90.00
_cell.angle_beta   90.00
_cell.angle_gamma   90.00
#
_symmetry.space_group_name_H-M   'P 1'
#
loop_
_entity.id
_entity.type
_entity.pdbx_description
1 polymer ?
#
loop_
_entity_poly.entity_id
_entity_poly.type
_entity_poly.pdbx_seq_one_letter_code
_entity_poly.pdbx_strand_id
1 'polypeptide(L)'
;MRICELRQKEVINTCNCRRLGCVEDVELDLCKGKVEAIIIPGPGKICGFLGSDKEFVIPVECIRKVGPDIILVDIVEEKFLQNCKL
;
A
#
# COMPACT_ATOMS: atom_id res chain seq x y z
N MET A 1 -9.86 -12.66 5.42
CA MET A 1 -8.66 -12.58 4.54
C MET A 1 -7.41 -12.61 5.42
N ARG A 2 -6.42 -13.35 5.00
CA ARG A 2 -5.13 -13.38 5.69
C ARG A 2 -4.17 -12.39 5.08
N ILE A 3 -3.17 -11.97 5.85
CA ILE A 3 -2.18 -11.02 5.35
C ILE A 3 -1.40 -11.60 4.17
N CYS A 4 -1.11 -12.90 4.19
CA CYS A 4 -0.42 -13.54 3.06
C CYS A 4 -1.24 -13.48 1.77
N GLU A 5 -2.56 -13.55 1.88
CA GLU A 5 -3.44 -13.38 0.72
C GLU A 5 -3.42 -11.94 0.23
N LEU A 6 -3.45 -11.00 1.17
CA LEU A 6 -3.41 -9.58 0.84
C LEU A 6 -2.12 -9.23 0.08
N ARG A 7 -0.99 -9.81 0.49
CA ARG A 7 0.30 -9.53 -0.12
C ARG A 7 0.43 -10.08 -1.54
N GLN A 8 -0.45 -10.98 -1.94
CA GLN A 8 -0.45 -11.54 -3.29
C GLN A 8 -1.26 -10.72 -4.28
N LYS A 9 -2.00 -9.74 -3.79
CA LYS A 9 -2.84 -8.92 -4.65
C LYS A 9 -2.09 -7.71 -5.16
N GLU A 10 -2.39 -7.33 -6.41
CA GLU A 10 -1.83 -6.11 -6.98
C GLU A 10 -2.72 -4.93 -6.68
N VAL A 11 -2.11 -3.79 -6.41
CA VAL A 11 -2.84 -2.56 -6.12
C VAL A 11 -2.83 -1.68 -7.36
N ILE A 12 -4.01 -1.24 -7.75
CA ILE A 12 -4.18 -0.40 -8.93
C ILE A 12 -4.88 0.89 -8.48
N ASN A 13 -4.28 2.01 -8.85
CA ASN A 13 -4.84 3.32 -8.55
C ASN A 13 -5.84 3.69 -9.64
N THR A 14 -7.11 3.80 -9.29
CA THR A 14 -8.15 4.11 -10.25
C THR A 14 -8.10 5.55 -10.74
N CYS A 15 -7.47 6.43 -9.98
CA CYS A 15 -7.36 7.84 -10.36
C CYS A 15 -6.58 8.02 -11.67
N ASN A 16 -5.54 7.23 -11.89
CA ASN A 16 -4.71 7.33 -13.08
C ASN A 16 -4.46 5.99 -13.75
N CYS A 17 -5.15 4.94 -13.34
CA CYS A 17 -5.02 3.59 -13.88
C CYS A 17 -3.62 3.01 -13.77
N ARG A 18 -2.84 3.46 -12.80
CA ARG A 18 -1.48 2.98 -12.59
C ARG A 18 -1.45 1.79 -11.65
N ARG A 19 -0.57 0.87 -11.98
CA ARG A 19 -0.27 -0.26 -11.13
C ARG A 19 0.78 0.17 -10.12
N LEU A 20 0.45 0.11 -8.84
CA LEU A 20 1.37 0.53 -7.79
C LEU A 20 2.27 -0.60 -7.31
N GLY A 21 1.86 -1.84 -7.49
CA GLY A 21 2.60 -3.01 -7.05
C GLY A 21 1.82 -3.83 -6.06
N CYS A 22 2.49 -4.74 -5.38
CA CYS A 22 1.85 -5.61 -4.40
C CYS A 22 1.98 -5.02 -3.01
N VAL A 23 1.05 -5.37 -2.14
CA VAL A 23 1.11 -4.97 -0.74
C VAL A 23 2.32 -5.65 -0.10
N GLU A 24 3.16 -4.85 0.55
CA GLU A 24 4.34 -5.37 1.24
C GLU A 24 4.09 -5.53 2.73
N ASP A 25 3.32 -4.62 3.30
CA ASP A 25 3.08 -4.61 4.73
C ASP A 25 1.76 -3.90 5.02
N VAL A 26 1.35 -3.88 6.27
CA VAL A 26 0.16 -3.16 6.71
C VAL A 26 0.45 -2.43 8.01
N GLU A 27 -0.28 -1.34 8.24
CA GLU A 27 -0.27 -0.66 9.53
C GLU A 27 -1.50 -1.09 10.31
N LEU A 28 -1.29 -1.50 11.54
CA LEU A 28 -2.35 -2.01 12.42
C LEU A 28 -2.54 -1.07 13.60
N ASP A 29 -3.80 -0.89 13.99
CA ASP A 29 -4.13 -0.27 15.26
C ASP A 29 -4.59 -1.39 16.18
N LEU A 30 -3.69 -1.82 17.06
CA LEU A 30 -3.98 -2.94 17.95
C LEU A 30 -5.01 -2.58 19.02
N CYS A 31 -5.11 -1.31 19.37
CA CYS A 31 -6.12 -0.88 20.34
C CYS A 31 -7.52 -0.99 19.75
N LYS A 32 -7.67 -0.69 18.49
CA LYS A 32 -8.96 -0.80 17.79
C LYS A 32 -9.15 -2.16 17.14
N GLY A 33 -8.08 -2.95 17.02
CA GLY A 33 -8.16 -4.26 16.40
C GLY A 33 -8.41 -4.22 14.90
N LYS A 34 -7.88 -3.24 14.19
CA LYS A 34 -8.11 -3.16 12.75
C LYS A 34 -6.92 -2.62 11.98
N VAL A 35 -6.94 -2.88 10.68
CA VAL A 35 -5.92 -2.37 9.75
C VAL A 35 -6.21 -0.91 9.46
N GLU A 36 -5.18 -0.09 9.57
CA GLU A 36 -5.29 1.35 9.29
C GLU A 36 -4.88 1.68 7.86
N ALA A 37 -3.86 1.01 7.34
CA ALA A 37 -3.33 1.32 6.02
C ALA A 37 -2.62 0.12 5.43
N ILE A 38 -2.48 0.12 4.11
CA ILE A 38 -1.64 -0.84 3.40
C ILE A 38 -0.39 -0.13 2.91
N ILE A 39 0.72 -0.85 2.85
CA ILE A 39 2.01 -0.30 2.47
C ILE A 39 2.51 -1.00 1.23
N ILE A 40 2.87 -0.20 0.21
CA ILE A 40 3.34 -0.69 -1.07
C ILE A 40 4.70 -0.06 -1.36
N PRO A 41 5.70 -0.84 -1.83
CA PRO A 41 7.00 -0.25 -2.16
C PRO A 41 6.85 0.85 -3.20
N GLY A 42 7.52 1.97 -2.99
CA GLY A 42 7.51 3.07 -3.93
C GLY A 42 8.49 2.86 -5.07
N PRO A 43 8.66 3.89 -5.92
CA PRO A 43 9.51 3.77 -7.10
C PRO A 43 10.97 3.43 -6.83
N GLY A 44 11.47 3.71 -5.67
CA GLY A 44 12.86 3.39 -5.33
C GLY A 44 13.07 1.91 -5.04
N LYS A 45 12.06 1.21 -4.64
CA LYS A 45 11.97 -0.23 -4.51
C LYS A 45 12.69 -0.90 -3.36
N ILE A 46 13.91 -0.55 -3.08
CA ILE A 46 14.69 -1.27 -2.07
C ILE A 46 14.69 -0.43 -0.82
N CYS A 47 13.69 -0.65 0.00
CA CYS A 47 13.49 0.12 1.21
C CYS A 47 14.71 0.04 2.11
N GLY A 48 15.23 1.20 2.49
CA GLY A 48 16.36 1.29 3.40
C GLY A 48 17.71 1.02 2.77
N PHE A 49 17.77 0.66 1.50
CA PHE A 49 19.04 0.30 0.89
C PHE A 49 19.94 1.51 0.61
N LEU A 50 19.42 2.51 -0.05
CA LEU A 50 20.19 3.71 -0.35
C LEU A 50 19.75 4.92 0.45
N GLY A 51 18.86 4.71 1.42
CA GLY A 51 18.39 5.78 2.28
C GLY A 51 17.44 6.77 1.63
N SER A 52 17.09 6.57 0.38
CA SER A 52 16.19 7.46 -0.33
C SER A 52 14.93 6.75 -0.81
N ASP A 53 14.70 5.55 -0.35
CA ASP A 53 13.56 4.77 -0.78
C ASP A 53 12.27 5.27 -0.17
N LYS A 54 11.21 5.10 -0.90
CA LYS A 54 9.89 5.57 -0.51
C LYS A 54 8.89 4.45 -0.58
N GLU A 55 7.78 4.65 0.11
CA GLU A 55 6.69 3.69 0.11
C GLU A 55 5.37 4.44 0.04
N PHE A 56 4.36 3.81 -0.53
CA PHE A 56 3.01 4.33 -0.47
C PHE A 56 2.35 3.79 0.79
N VAL A 57 1.84 4.70 1.62
CA VAL A 57 1.05 4.34 2.80
C VAL A 57 -0.38 4.76 2.49
N ILE A 58 -1.22 3.79 2.17
CA ILE A 58 -2.56 4.04 1.67
C ILE A 58 -3.58 3.70 2.75
N PRO A 59 -4.29 4.70 3.29
CA PRO A 59 -5.32 4.44 4.30
C PRO A 59 -6.41 3.52 3.75
N VAL A 60 -6.97 2.68 4.61
CA VAL A 60 -8.02 1.76 4.17
C VAL A 60 -9.24 2.47 3.63
N GLU A 61 -9.48 3.71 4.05
CA GLU A 61 -10.59 4.52 3.53
C GLU A 61 -10.46 4.80 2.03
N CYS A 62 -9.25 4.74 1.49
CA CYS A 62 -9.01 4.98 0.07
C CYS A 62 -9.17 3.72 -0.77
N ILE A 63 -9.37 2.57 -0.15
CA ILE A 63 -9.60 1.32 -0.87
C ILE A 63 -11.03 1.31 -1.37
N ARG A 64 -11.20 1.16 -2.68
CA ARG A 64 -12.50 1.17 -3.31
C ARG A 64 -13.08 -0.22 -3.47
N LYS A 65 -12.25 -1.20 -3.77
CA LYS A 65 -12.69 -2.55 -3.97
C LYS A 65 -11.55 -3.53 -3.76
N VAL A 66 -11.86 -4.68 -3.18
CA VAL A 66 -10.90 -5.77 -3.04
C VAL A 66 -11.43 -6.94 -3.85
N GLY A 67 -10.68 -7.33 -4.88
CA GLY A 67 -11.00 -8.49 -5.70
C GLY A 67 -10.14 -9.68 -5.31
N PRO A 68 -10.28 -10.80 -6.04
CA PRO A 68 -9.48 -11.98 -5.73
C PRO A 68 -7.98 -11.77 -5.98
N ASP A 69 -7.62 -10.97 -6.99
CA ASP A 69 -6.22 -10.77 -7.37
C ASP A 69 -5.78 -9.31 -7.32
N ILE A 70 -6.71 -8.37 -7.12
CA ILE A 70 -6.40 -6.95 -7.19
C ILE A 70 -7.09 -6.19 -6.07
N ILE A 71 -6.52 -5.03 -5.76
CA ILE A 71 -7.10 -4.06 -4.84
C ILE A 71 -7.16 -2.74 -5.60
N LEU A 72 -8.34 -2.14 -5.68
CA LEU A 72 -8.52 -0.85 -6.31
C LEU A 72 -8.51 0.24 -5.26
N VAL A 73 -7.66 1.25 -5.46
CA VAL A 73 -7.56 2.40 -4.58
C VAL A 73 -7.76 3.68 -5.39
N ASP A 74 -8.11 4.76 -4.70
CA ASP A 74 -8.30 6.05 -5.34
C ASP A 74 -7.49 7.07 -4.55
N ILE A 75 -6.29 7.37 -5.04
CA ILE A 75 -5.36 8.28 -4.34
C ILE A 75 -4.68 9.24 -5.31
N VAL A 76 -4.24 10.35 -4.76
CA VAL A 76 -3.28 11.24 -5.42
C VAL A 76 -1.90 10.79 -4.91
N GLU A 77 -1.15 10.13 -5.76
CA GLU A 77 0.05 9.39 -5.35
C GLU A 77 1.06 10.23 -4.57
N GLU A 78 1.28 11.46 -4.98
CA GLU A 78 2.26 12.32 -4.33
C GLU A 78 1.93 12.57 -2.85
N LYS A 79 0.67 12.52 -2.50
CA LYS A 79 0.26 12.78 -1.11
C LYS A 79 0.47 11.60 -0.19
N PHE A 80 0.61 10.41 -0.75
CA PHE A 80 0.70 9.19 0.03
C PHE A 80 2.07 8.53 -0.05
N LEU A 81 3.00 9.13 -0.77
CA LEU A 81 4.36 8.63 -0.88
C LEU A 81 5.19 9.15 0.29
N GLN A 82 5.75 8.25 1.08
CA GLN A 82 6.50 8.58 2.28
C GLN A 82 7.85 7.89 2.25
N ASN A 83 8.80 8.41 3.05
CA ASN A 83 10.07 7.72 3.24
C ASN A 83 9.84 6.43 4.02
N CYS A 84 10.60 5.40 3.69
CA CYS A 84 10.51 4.14 4.40
C CYS A 84 10.88 4.33 5.86
N LYS A 85 10.12 3.67 6.71
CA LYS A 85 10.40 3.63 8.16
C LYS A 85 11.16 2.36 8.45
N LEU A 86 12.33 2.52 9.01
CA LEU A 86 13.19 1.39 9.37
C LEU A 86 13.26 1.19 10.86
#